data_bda2f1fe4cb14e3defb7bde500f9a7f8
#
_entry.id   bda2f1fe4cb14e3defb7bde500f9a7f8
#
_cell.length_a   1.000
_cell.length_b   1.000
_cell.length_c   1.000
_cell.angle_alpha   90.00
_cell.angle_beta   90.00
_cell.angle_gamma   90.00
#
_symmetry.space_group_name_H-M   'P 1'
#
loop_
_entity.id
_entity.type
_entity.pdbx_description
1 polymer ?
#
loop_
_entity_poly.entity_id
_entity_poly.type
_entity_poly.pdbx_seq_one_letter_code
_entity_poly.pdbx_strand_id
1 'polypeptide(L)'
;MFHDLWPQLPLWEVPITSITNGVHLPSWLNGDLAALYDQYLEPDWRDRFNDPAIWEHVNEIPDEELVEVHRRRKRRLVSFVRARQHSSALRRQVSAAEVRRSGEVLDPNAFTIGFARRFATYKRATLLFRDVERLKQILLHKEMPVQIVIAGKAHPKDQPGKGYIREVVQLSRDPDLWKHVVFVEDYDMKVGREIGRASCRERV
;
A
#
# COMPACT_ATOMS: atom_id res chain seq x y z
N MET A 1 -30.19 -0.80 6.77
CA MET A 1 -29.93 -1.83 7.82
C MET A 1 -30.65 -1.52 9.12
N PHE A 2 -30.65 -0.26 9.62
CA PHE A 2 -31.33 0.07 10.90
C PHE A 2 -32.67 0.79 10.72
N HIS A 3 -33.03 1.17 9.51
CA HIS A 3 -34.31 1.84 9.20
C HIS A 3 -35.53 1.01 9.64
N ASP A 4 -35.42 -0.31 9.57
CA ASP A 4 -36.52 -1.22 9.96
C ASP A 4 -36.87 -1.15 11.47
N LEU A 5 -35.97 -0.58 12.30
CA LEU A 5 -36.25 -0.31 13.71
C LEU A 5 -37.11 0.95 13.92
N TRP A 6 -37.16 1.84 12.93
CA TRP A 6 -37.95 3.07 12.91
C TRP A 6 -38.65 3.25 11.54
N PRO A 7 -39.56 2.35 11.16
CA PRO A 7 -40.15 2.36 9.84
C PRO A 7 -41.02 3.61 9.58
N GLN A 8 -41.42 4.31 10.63
CA GLN A 8 -42.19 5.55 10.56
C GLN A 8 -41.34 6.80 10.33
N LEU A 9 -40.00 6.69 10.45
CA LEU A 9 -39.12 7.85 10.29
C LEU A 9 -38.47 7.82 8.89
N PRO A 10 -38.29 8.95 8.23
CA PRO A 10 -37.44 9.04 7.05
C PRO A 10 -35.98 8.77 7.43
N LEU A 11 -35.17 8.32 6.47
CA LEU A 11 -33.78 7.89 6.72
C LEU A 11 -32.90 8.91 7.45
N TRP A 12 -33.12 10.20 7.19
CA TRP A 12 -32.35 11.29 7.80
C TRP A 12 -32.78 11.62 9.24
N GLU A 13 -33.92 11.13 9.70
CA GLU A 13 -34.42 11.30 11.07
C GLU A 13 -34.16 10.08 11.96
N VAL A 14 -33.68 8.98 11.38
CA VAL A 14 -33.31 7.79 12.15
C VAL A 14 -32.20 8.17 13.14
N PRO A 15 -32.39 7.95 14.48
CA PRO A 15 -31.45 8.41 15.52
C PRO A 15 -30.18 7.55 15.61
N ILE A 16 -29.61 7.18 14.44
CA ILE A 16 -28.37 6.43 14.32
C ILE A 16 -27.43 7.20 13.42
N THR A 17 -26.27 7.54 13.96
CA THR A 17 -25.16 8.13 13.22
C THR A 17 -24.02 7.14 13.08
N SER A 18 -23.09 7.42 12.20
CA SER A 18 -21.86 6.63 12.04
C SER A 18 -20.66 7.41 12.56
N ILE A 19 -19.76 6.72 13.24
CA ILE A 19 -18.43 7.22 13.56
C ILE A 19 -17.45 6.49 12.67
N THR A 20 -16.78 7.21 11.76
CA THR A 20 -15.76 6.63 10.91
C THR A 20 -14.47 6.36 11.68
N ASN A 21 -13.67 5.41 11.20
CA ASN A 21 -12.37 5.13 11.79
C ASN A 21 -11.44 6.34 11.66
N GLY A 22 -10.79 6.69 12.76
CA GLY A 22 -9.71 7.67 12.75
C GLY A 22 -8.38 7.08 12.25
N VAL A 23 -7.45 7.98 11.95
CA VAL A 23 -6.06 7.63 11.63
C VAL A 23 -5.16 8.19 12.73
N HIS A 24 -4.38 7.32 13.37
CA HIS A 24 -3.37 7.74 14.33
C HIS A 24 -2.10 8.17 13.59
N LEU A 25 -1.97 9.47 13.31
CA LEU A 25 -0.89 10.04 12.52
C LEU A 25 0.51 9.57 12.96
N PRO A 26 0.89 9.59 14.27
CA PRO A 26 2.21 9.18 14.70
C PRO A 26 2.58 7.73 14.36
N SER A 27 1.58 6.84 14.26
CA SER A 27 1.82 5.44 13.86
C SER A 27 2.13 5.27 12.37
N TRP A 28 1.60 6.16 11.52
CA TRP A 28 1.68 6.02 10.08
C TRP A 28 2.71 6.94 9.44
N LEU A 29 2.97 8.08 10.05
CA LEU A 29 3.99 9.01 9.61
C LEU A 29 5.38 8.35 9.73
N ASN A 30 6.23 8.56 8.73
CA ASN A 30 7.62 8.12 8.79
C ASN A 30 8.52 9.23 9.37
N GLY A 31 9.67 8.83 9.94
CA GLY A 31 10.59 9.77 10.56
C GLY A 31 11.22 10.80 9.60
N ASP A 32 11.45 10.40 8.32
CA ASP A 32 12.02 11.33 7.33
C ASP A 32 11.03 12.47 7.01
N LEU A 33 9.74 12.15 6.86
CA LEU A 33 8.70 13.16 6.63
C LEU A 33 8.41 13.96 7.90
N ALA A 34 8.47 13.30 9.09
CA ALA A 34 8.32 14.02 10.35
C ALA A 34 9.42 15.05 10.55
N ALA A 35 10.67 14.72 10.20
CA ALA A 35 11.79 15.67 10.25
C ALA A 35 11.61 16.85 9.28
N LEU A 36 11.02 16.59 8.10
CA LEU A 36 10.69 17.67 7.17
C LEU A 36 9.57 18.56 7.74
N TYR A 37 8.56 18.00 8.38
CA TYR A 37 7.52 18.76 9.07
C TYR A 37 8.07 19.56 10.27
N ASP A 38 9.07 19.06 11.01
CA ASP A 38 9.76 19.82 12.07
C ASP A 38 10.46 21.08 11.57
N GLN A 39 10.84 21.09 10.30
CA GLN A 39 11.52 22.21 9.67
C GLN A 39 10.57 23.29 9.14
N TYR A 40 9.39 22.90 8.66
CA TYR A 40 8.47 23.78 7.93
C TYR A 40 7.18 24.11 8.67
N LEU A 41 6.71 23.21 9.55
CA LEU A 41 5.51 23.44 10.33
C LEU A 41 5.82 24.11 11.67
N GLU A 42 4.78 24.62 12.33
CA GLU A 42 4.92 25.17 13.69
C GLU A 42 5.47 24.13 14.67
N PRO A 43 6.26 24.54 15.69
CA PRO A 43 6.94 23.61 16.59
C PRO A 43 6.02 22.64 17.34
N ASP A 44 4.76 23.02 17.54
CA ASP A 44 3.74 22.24 18.25
C ASP A 44 2.82 21.42 17.32
N TRP A 45 3.17 21.25 16.02
CA TRP A 45 2.35 20.53 15.05
C TRP A 45 1.99 19.11 15.47
N ARG A 46 2.86 18.46 16.28
CA ARG A 46 2.61 17.11 16.77
C ARG A 46 1.44 17.01 17.75
N ASP A 47 1.19 18.07 18.50
CA ASP A 47 0.10 18.15 19.46
C ASP A 47 -1.17 18.70 18.81
N ARG A 48 -1.03 19.46 17.73
CA ARG A 48 -2.11 20.13 17.00
C ARG A 48 -2.39 19.53 15.62
N PHE A 49 -1.99 18.30 15.33
CA PHE A 49 -2.18 17.69 14.00
C PHE A 49 -3.64 17.57 13.55
N ASN A 50 -4.62 17.79 14.42
CA ASN A 50 -6.04 17.87 14.07
C ASN A 50 -6.49 19.29 13.68
N ASP A 51 -5.64 20.30 13.83
CA ASP A 51 -5.89 21.68 13.44
C ASP A 51 -5.54 21.85 11.94
N PRO A 52 -6.52 22.17 11.07
CA PRO A 52 -6.24 22.36 9.65
C PRO A 52 -5.22 23.46 9.35
N ALA A 53 -5.15 24.50 10.19
CA ALA A 53 -4.24 25.64 9.97
C ALA A 53 -2.76 25.20 9.98
N ILE A 54 -2.39 24.23 10.80
CA ILE A 54 -1.02 23.67 10.82
C ILE A 54 -0.58 23.15 9.44
N TRP A 55 -1.52 22.57 8.68
CA TRP A 55 -1.22 21.93 7.40
C TRP A 55 -1.13 22.91 6.22
N GLU A 56 -1.47 24.17 6.40
CA GLU A 56 -1.30 25.20 5.36
C GLU A 56 0.17 25.40 5.01
N HIS A 57 1.07 25.32 6.00
CA HIS A 57 2.52 25.43 5.83
C HIS A 57 3.17 24.27 5.06
N VAL A 58 2.45 23.16 4.82
CA VAL A 58 2.95 22.08 3.97
C VAL A 58 3.23 22.55 2.56
N ASN A 59 2.53 23.58 2.10
CA ASN A 59 2.74 24.19 0.76
C ASN A 59 4.05 24.99 0.66
N GLU A 60 4.73 25.28 1.78
CA GLU A 60 6.03 25.97 1.82
C GLU A 60 7.20 24.98 1.63
N ILE A 61 6.93 23.66 1.73
CA ILE A 61 7.96 22.64 1.55
C ILE A 61 8.35 22.57 0.08
N PRO A 62 9.66 22.75 -0.28
CA PRO A 62 10.10 22.62 -1.65
C PRO A 62 9.81 21.21 -2.23
N ASP A 63 9.37 21.14 -3.46
CA ASP A 63 9.07 19.88 -4.15
C ASP A 63 10.26 18.94 -4.18
N GLU A 64 11.47 19.47 -4.33
CA GLU A 64 12.73 18.71 -4.36
C GLU A 64 12.95 17.94 -3.05
N GLU A 65 12.65 18.55 -1.91
CA GLU A 65 12.79 17.92 -0.59
C GLU A 65 11.75 16.83 -0.39
N LEU A 66 10.50 17.09 -0.76
CA LEU A 66 9.43 16.08 -0.75
C LEU A 66 9.79 14.88 -1.63
N VAL A 67 10.28 15.15 -2.85
CA VAL A 67 10.71 14.12 -3.80
C VAL A 67 11.86 13.29 -3.23
N GLU A 68 12.85 13.93 -2.58
CA GLU A 68 13.99 13.18 -2.01
C GLU A 68 13.57 12.32 -0.82
N VAL A 69 12.71 12.83 0.07
CA VAL A 69 12.11 12.03 1.15
C VAL A 69 11.36 10.82 0.57
N HIS A 70 10.54 11.06 -0.46
CA HIS A 70 9.80 9.98 -1.11
C HIS A 70 10.70 8.94 -1.78
N ARG A 71 11.77 9.37 -2.48
CA ARG A 71 12.78 8.48 -3.07
C ARG A 71 13.47 7.61 -2.03
N ARG A 72 13.84 8.21 -0.89
CA ARG A 72 14.47 7.50 0.24
C ARG A 72 13.54 6.43 0.80
N ARG A 73 12.27 6.76 0.98
CA ARG A 73 11.24 5.82 1.44
C ARG A 73 11.01 4.68 0.44
N LYS A 74 11.01 4.98 -0.84
CA LYS A 74 10.86 3.97 -1.90
C LYS A 74 12.05 3.02 -1.94
N ARG A 75 13.29 3.52 -1.86
CA ARG A 75 14.49 2.67 -1.73
C ARG A 75 14.38 1.72 -0.54
N ARG A 76 13.91 2.21 0.60
CA ARG A 76 13.68 1.40 1.80
C ARG A 76 12.60 0.35 1.59
N LEU A 77 11.48 0.70 0.97
CA LEU A 77 10.42 -0.27 0.64
C LEU A 77 10.95 -1.39 -0.26
N VAL A 78 11.67 -1.05 -1.32
CA VAL A 78 12.24 -2.06 -2.24
C VAL A 78 13.20 -2.99 -1.50
N SER A 79 14.10 -2.46 -0.67
CA SER A 79 15.02 -3.26 0.14
C SER A 79 14.26 -4.17 1.12
N PHE A 80 13.23 -3.65 1.78
CA PHE A 80 12.37 -4.42 2.68
C PHE A 80 11.66 -5.57 1.97
N VAL A 81 11.06 -5.30 0.80
CA VAL A 81 10.37 -6.31 -0.01
C VAL A 81 11.33 -7.39 -0.48
N ARG A 82 12.49 -7.01 -1.01
CA ARG A 82 13.54 -7.95 -1.44
C ARG A 82 13.99 -8.88 -0.30
N ALA A 83 14.25 -8.34 0.89
CA ALA A 83 14.62 -9.10 2.06
C ALA A 83 13.51 -10.09 2.48
N ARG A 84 12.24 -9.67 2.43
CA ARG A 84 11.08 -10.53 2.70
C ARG A 84 10.94 -11.65 1.67
N GLN A 85 11.06 -11.34 0.38
CA GLN A 85 11.02 -12.32 -0.71
C GLN A 85 12.15 -13.33 -0.58
N HIS A 86 13.36 -12.87 -0.29
CA HIS A 86 14.52 -13.73 -0.08
C HIS A 86 14.31 -14.70 1.10
N SER A 87 13.88 -14.18 2.25
CA SER A 87 13.58 -15.01 3.43
C SER A 87 12.45 -16.01 3.16
N SER A 88 11.43 -15.62 2.41
CA SER A 88 10.34 -16.52 2.03
C SER A 88 10.81 -17.61 1.06
N ALA A 89 11.65 -17.27 0.09
CA ALA A 89 12.24 -18.23 -0.84
C ALA A 89 13.09 -19.29 -0.11
N LEU A 90 13.93 -18.87 0.85
CA LEU A 90 14.72 -19.78 1.68
C LEU A 90 13.84 -20.70 2.52
N ARG A 91 12.80 -20.18 3.19
CA ARG A 91 11.87 -21.01 3.98
C ARG A 91 11.14 -22.06 3.15
N ARG A 92 10.83 -21.73 1.89
CA ARG A 92 10.16 -22.66 0.95
C ARG A 92 11.12 -23.62 0.26
N GLN A 93 12.43 -23.51 0.51
CA GLN A 93 13.46 -24.34 -0.10
C GLN A 93 13.39 -24.37 -1.63
N VAL A 94 13.11 -23.22 -2.25
CA VAL A 94 13.04 -23.09 -3.70
C VAL A 94 14.44 -23.16 -4.33
N SER A 95 14.53 -23.26 -5.65
CA SER A 95 15.80 -23.35 -6.38
C SER A 95 16.70 -22.13 -6.11
N ALA A 96 18.02 -22.31 -6.23
CA ALA A 96 18.99 -21.22 -6.09
C ALA A 96 18.74 -20.08 -7.11
N ALA A 97 18.17 -20.40 -8.26
CA ALA A 97 17.78 -19.40 -9.26
C ALA A 97 16.60 -18.53 -8.77
N GLU A 98 15.60 -19.13 -8.15
CA GLU A 98 14.46 -18.38 -7.57
C GLU A 98 14.89 -17.55 -6.37
N VAL A 99 15.81 -18.04 -5.52
CA VAL A 99 16.40 -17.26 -4.44
C VAL A 99 17.11 -16.02 -4.98
N ARG A 100 17.92 -16.15 -6.04
CA ARG A 100 18.55 -14.99 -6.68
C ARG A 100 17.53 -13.99 -7.23
N ARG A 101 16.52 -14.47 -7.97
CA ARG A 101 15.43 -13.62 -8.51
C ARG A 101 14.74 -12.80 -7.44
N SER A 102 14.58 -13.33 -6.23
CA SER A 102 13.93 -12.60 -5.13
C SER A 102 14.66 -11.30 -4.73
N GLY A 103 15.96 -11.20 -4.99
CA GLY A 103 16.75 -10.00 -4.79
C GLY A 103 16.68 -8.98 -5.94
N GLU A 104 16.11 -9.35 -7.07
CA GLU A 104 16.07 -8.53 -8.29
C GLU A 104 14.70 -7.90 -8.56
N VAL A 105 13.69 -8.23 -7.76
CA VAL A 105 12.35 -7.66 -7.91
C VAL A 105 12.33 -6.17 -7.61
N LEU A 106 11.45 -5.44 -8.29
CA LEU A 106 11.21 -4.01 -8.13
C LEU A 106 12.40 -3.11 -8.47
N ASP A 107 12.11 -1.89 -8.87
CA ASP A 107 13.07 -0.81 -9.12
C ASP A 107 12.79 0.36 -8.15
N PRO A 108 13.76 0.86 -7.40
CA PRO A 108 13.55 2.02 -6.52
C PRO A 108 13.19 3.32 -7.27
N ASN A 109 13.40 3.38 -8.58
CA ASN A 109 13.04 4.55 -9.39
C ASN A 109 11.66 4.44 -10.05
N ALA A 110 11.10 3.23 -10.17
CA ALA A 110 9.79 3.02 -10.78
C ALA A 110 8.64 3.61 -9.96
N PHE A 111 7.59 4.08 -10.61
CA PHE A 111 6.35 4.46 -9.94
C PHE A 111 5.74 3.24 -9.24
N THR A 112 5.45 3.36 -7.94
CA THR A 112 5.05 2.20 -7.13
C THR A 112 3.61 2.33 -6.64
N ILE A 113 2.77 1.40 -7.06
CA ILE A 113 1.39 1.25 -6.59
C ILE A 113 1.39 0.24 -5.43
N GLY A 114 0.78 0.61 -4.30
CA GLY A 114 0.69 -0.23 -3.13
C GLY A 114 -0.75 -0.68 -2.82
N PHE A 115 -0.97 -1.97 -2.70
CA PHE A 115 -2.21 -2.55 -2.18
C PHE A 115 -1.91 -3.33 -0.89
N ALA A 116 -2.36 -2.81 0.26
CA ALA A 116 -2.09 -3.39 1.57
C ALA A 116 -3.38 -3.50 2.39
N ARG A 117 -4.21 -4.51 2.09
CA ARG A 117 -5.55 -4.69 2.66
C ARG A 117 -5.92 -6.16 2.81
N ARG A 118 -6.96 -6.43 3.62
CA ARG A 118 -7.60 -7.76 3.62
C ARG A 118 -8.18 -8.08 2.25
N PHE A 119 -7.94 -9.30 1.78
CA PHE A 119 -8.57 -9.81 0.58
C PHE A 119 -10.02 -10.20 0.89
N ALA A 120 -10.94 -9.34 0.50
CA ALA A 120 -12.38 -9.55 0.56
C ALA A 120 -13.00 -9.02 -0.73
N THR A 121 -14.12 -9.59 -1.16
CA THR A 121 -14.75 -9.29 -2.47
C THR A 121 -14.96 -7.79 -2.69
N TYR A 122 -15.44 -7.06 -1.69
CA TYR A 122 -15.71 -5.63 -1.79
C TYR A 122 -14.46 -4.75 -1.90
N LYS A 123 -13.26 -5.28 -1.57
CA LYS A 123 -11.98 -4.56 -1.70
C LYS A 123 -11.40 -4.58 -3.11
N ARG A 124 -12.00 -5.35 -4.03
CA ARG A 124 -11.67 -5.38 -5.46
C ARG A 124 -10.17 -5.58 -5.74
N ALA A 125 -9.49 -6.43 -4.96
CA ALA A 125 -8.04 -6.64 -5.03
C ALA A 125 -7.54 -7.04 -6.44
N THR A 126 -8.38 -7.71 -7.24
CA THR A 126 -8.03 -8.21 -8.58
C THR A 126 -8.50 -7.30 -9.72
N LEU A 127 -9.06 -6.12 -9.40
CA LEU A 127 -9.58 -5.22 -10.44
C LEU A 127 -8.51 -4.81 -11.46
N LEU A 128 -7.28 -4.56 -11.00
CA LEU A 128 -6.13 -4.21 -11.85
C LEU A 128 -5.72 -5.33 -12.82
N PHE A 129 -6.10 -6.56 -12.53
CA PHE A 129 -5.69 -7.75 -13.28
C PHE A 129 -6.74 -8.24 -14.27
N ARG A 130 -7.86 -7.54 -14.42
CA ARG A 130 -8.92 -7.93 -15.38
C ARG A 130 -8.47 -7.86 -16.83
N ASP A 131 -7.57 -6.93 -17.14
CA ASP A 131 -6.98 -6.75 -18.46
C ASP A 131 -5.45 -6.85 -18.32
N VAL A 132 -4.94 -8.08 -18.38
CA VAL A 132 -3.50 -8.37 -18.17
C VAL A 132 -2.65 -7.79 -19.29
N GLU A 133 -3.13 -7.78 -20.52
CA GLU A 133 -2.38 -7.23 -21.65
C GLU A 133 -2.20 -5.71 -21.51
N ARG A 134 -3.25 -4.99 -21.16
CA ARG A 134 -3.16 -3.56 -20.86
C ARG A 134 -2.26 -3.30 -19.66
N LEU A 135 -2.33 -4.13 -18.63
CA LEU A 135 -1.47 -4.03 -17.45
C LEU A 135 0.00 -4.21 -17.84
N LYS A 136 0.33 -5.22 -18.67
CA LYS A 136 1.69 -5.42 -19.18
C LYS A 136 2.20 -4.18 -19.92
N GLN A 137 1.40 -3.58 -20.79
CA GLN A 137 1.78 -2.35 -21.49
C GLN A 137 2.14 -1.20 -20.53
N ILE A 138 1.41 -1.06 -19.41
CA ILE A 138 1.67 -0.03 -18.39
C ILE A 138 2.95 -0.37 -17.60
N LEU A 139 3.07 -1.60 -17.10
CA LEU A 139 4.17 -2.01 -16.23
C LEU A 139 5.52 -2.08 -16.96
N LEU A 140 5.50 -2.43 -18.24
CA LEU A 140 6.71 -2.60 -19.06
C LEU A 140 7.09 -1.33 -19.86
N HIS A 141 6.44 -0.19 -19.57
CA HIS A 141 6.74 1.07 -20.24
C HIS A 141 8.17 1.53 -19.87
N LYS A 142 9.02 1.73 -20.87
CA LYS A 142 10.47 1.98 -20.67
C LYS A 142 10.77 3.35 -20.03
N GLU A 143 10.03 4.39 -20.42
CA GLU A 143 10.28 5.76 -19.94
C GLU A 143 9.57 6.07 -18.63
N MET A 144 8.46 5.41 -18.35
CA MET A 144 7.67 5.59 -17.14
C MET A 144 7.41 4.24 -16.47
N PRO A 145 8.44 3.59 -15.91
CA PRO A 145 8.31 2.27 -15.32
C PRO A 145 7.36 2.29 -14.13
N VAL A 146 6.41 1.34 -14.12
CA VAL A 146 5.43 1.16 -13.05
C VAL A 146 5.61 -0.21 -12.41
N GLN A 147 5.35 -0.31 -11.12
CA GLN A 147 5.39 -1.56 -10.38
C GLN A 147 4.32 -1.63 -9.30
N ILE A 148 3.97 -2.83 -8.86
CA ILE A 148 2.89 -3.07 -7.92
C ILE A 148 3.40 -3.91 -6.76
N VAL A 149 3.18 -3.43 -5.53
CA VAL A 149 3.44 -4.17 -4.30
C VAL A 149 2.12 -4.50 -3.63
N ILE A 150 1.84 -5.78 -3.47
CA ILE A 150 0.57 -6.27 -2.94
C ILE A 150 0.84 -7.04 -1.65
N ALA A 151 0.07 -6.75 -0.61
CA ALA A 151 0.11 -7.48 0.64
C ALA A 151 -1.29 -7.58 1.26
N GLY A 152 -1.55 -8.67 1.95
CA GLY A 152 -2.82 -8.84 2.63
C GLY A 152 -3.06 -10.27 3.07
N LYS A 153 -4.15 -10.47 3.81
CA LYS A 153 -4.63 -11.77 4.26
C LYS A 153 -6.10 -11.92 3.95
N ALA A 154 -6.54 -13.13 3.65
CA ALA A 154 -7.94 -13.51 3.62
C ALA A 154 -8.34 -14.12 4.97
N HIS A 155 -9.61 -13.98 5.35
CA HIS A 155 -10.13 -14.72 6.51
C HIS A 155 -10.05 -16.23 6.23
N PRO A 156 -9.74 -17.07 7.22
CA PRO A 156 -9.60 -18.54 7.03
C PRO A 156 -10.81 -19.21 6.37
N LYS A 157 -12.02 -18.68 6.59
CA LYS A 157 -13.26 -19.17 5.99
C LYS A 157 -13.63 -18.49 4.66
N ASP A 158 -12.91 -17.43 4.25
CA ASP A 158 -13.19 -16.68 3.01
C ASP A 158 -12.50 -17.35 1.81
N GLN A 159 -13.21 -18.28 1.16
CA GLN A 159 -12.70 -18.98 -0.02
C GLN A 159 -12.51 -18.05 -1.24
N PRO A 160 -13.44 -17.11 -1.55
CA PRO A 160 -13.22 -16.11 -2.59
C PRO A 160 -11.96 -15.27 -2.35
N GLY A 161 -11.76 -14.76 -1.13
CA GLY A 161 -10.57 -13.98 -0.77
C GLY A 161 -9.26 -14.77 -0.95
N LYS A 162 -9.25 -16.07 -0.62
CA LYS A 162 -8.11 -16.96 -0.91
C LYS A 162 -7.91 -17.17 -2.41
N GLY A 163 -9.00 -17.19 -3.19
CA GLY A 163 -8.96 -17.22 -4.66
C GLY A 163 -8.20 -16.02 -5.22
N TYR A 164 -8.52 -14.82 -4.76
CA TYR A 164 -7.83 -13.58 -5.17
C TYR A 164 -6.34 -13.59 -4.82
N ILE A 165 -5.96 -14.10 -3.65
CA ILE A 165 -4.54 -14.25 -3.30
C ILE A 165 -3.84 -15.18 -4.29
N ARG A 166 -4.46 -16.32 -4.64
CA ARG A 166 -3.88 -17.26 -5.63
C ARG A 166 -3.68 -16.61 -6.99
N GLU A 167 -4.68 -15.86 -7.47
CA GLU A 167 -4.61 -15.11 -8.73
C GLU A 167 -3.43 -14.11 -8.73
N VAL A 168 -3.31 -13.29 -7.68
CA VAL A 168 -2.20 -12.35 -7.54
C VAL A 168 -0.83 -13.04 -7.50
N VAL A 169 -0.73 -14.15 -6.76
CA VAL A 169 0.52 -14.95 -6.69
C VAL A 169 0.87 -15.56 -8.05
N GLN A 170 -0.12 -16.02 -8.82
CA GLN A 170 0.12 -16.51 -10.18
C GLN A 170 0.67 -15.41 -11.10
N LEU A 171 0.05 -14.23 -11.08
CA LEU A 171 0.52 -13.07 -11.84
C LEU A 171 1.92 -12.61 -11.44
N SER A 172 2.25 -12.64 -10.15
CA SER A 172 3.60 -12.30 -9.67
C SER A 172 4.68 -13.30 -10.13
N ARG A 173 4.28 -14.44 -10.70
CA ARG A 173 5.19 -15.46 -11.27
C ARG A 173 5.23 -15.44 -12.79
N ASP A 174 4.41 -14.62 -13.44
CA ASP A 174 4.43 -14.44 -14.90
C ASP A 174 5.85 -14.02 -15.32
N PRO A 175 6.41 -14.63 -16.39
CA PRO A 175 7.77 -14.34 -16.87
C PRO A 175 8.04 -12.87 -17.16
N ASP A 176 7.02 -12.12 -17.60
CA ASP A 176 7.14 -10.70 -17.92
C ASP A 176 6.93 -9.80 -16.70
N LEU A 177 6.13 -10.25 -15.73
CA LEU A 177 5.63 -9.41 -14.62
C LEU A 177 6.37 -9.60 -13.29
N TRP A 178 7.15 -10.68 -13.11
CA TRP A 178 7.76 -11.04 -11.82
C TRP A 178 8.67 -9.97 -11.21
N LYS A 179 9.25 -9.09 -12.02
CA LYS A 179 10.04 -7.94 -11.53
C LYS A 179 9.15 -6.78 -11.08
N HIS A 180 7.94 -6.67 -11.62
CA HIS A 180 7.07 -5.52 -11.50
C HIS A 180 5.87 -5.75 -10.58
N VAL A 181 5.45 -7.00 -10.38
CA VAL A 181 4.31 -7.36 -9.52
C VAL A 181 4.80 -8.27 -8.41
N VAL A 182 4.75 -7.81 -7.17
CA VAL A 182 5.25 -8.57 -6.03
C VAL A 182 4.16 -8.73 -4.97
N PHE A 183 3.88 -9.98 -4.60
CA PHE A 183 3.06 -10.31 -3.44
C PHE A 183 3.93 -10.50 -2.20
N VAL A 184 3.71 -9.69 -1.16
CA VAL A 184 4.42 -9.79 0.12
C VAL A 184 3.62 -10.64 1.09
N GLU A 185 4.17 -11.79 1.44
CA GLU A 185 3.58 -12.74 2.39
C GLU A 185 3.63 -12.21 3.84
N ASP A 186 2.87 -12.87 4.72
CA ASP A 186 2.85 -12.60 6.17
C ASP A 186 2.50 -11.15 6.51
N TYR A 187 1.44 -10.62 5.86
CA TYR A 187 0.97 -9.26 6.10
C TYR A 187 0.75 -8.98 7.59
N ASP A 188 1.37 -7.91 8.07
CA ASP A 188 1.25 -7.36 9.41
C ASP A 188 1.23 -5.82 9.38
N MET A 189 1.14 -5.17 10.54
CA MET A 189 1.18 -3.71 10.66
C MET A 189 2.48 -3.10 10.11
N LYS A 190 3.60 -3.81 10.21
CA LYS A 190 4.90 -3.35 9.69
C LYS A 190 4.88 -3.31 8.17
N VAL A 191 4.42 -4.40 7.53
CA VAL A 191 4.25 -4.46 6.06
C VAL A 191 3.31 -3.36 5.58
N GLY A 192 2.16 -3.18 6.25
CA GLY A 192 1.20 -2.13 5.90
C GLY A 192 1.80 -0.73 5.97
N ARG A 193 2.61 -0.45 7.00
CA ARG A 193 3.30 0.84 7.17
C ARG A 193 4.38 1.07 6.12
N GLU A 194 5.23 0.09 5.84
CA GLU A 194 6.30 0.23 4.84
C GLU A 194 5.71 0.49 3.44
N ILE A 195 4.66 -0.24 3.05
CA ILE A 195 3.97 -0.02 1.76
C ILE A 195 3.31 1.36 1.73
N GLY A 196 2.52 1.72 2.77
CA GLY A 196 1.77 2.97 2.81
C GLY A 196 2.62 4.24 2.87
N ARG A 197 3.88 4.13 3.32
CA ARG A 197 4.83 5.24 3.45
C ARG A 197 5.64 5.53 2.19
N ALA A 198 5.61 4.67 1.20
CA ALA A 198 6.51 4.71 0.05
C ALA A 198 5.84 4.44 -1.29
N SER A 199 4.52 4.28 -1.33
CA SER A 199 3.76 3.99 -2.54
C SER A 199 2.51 4.85 -2.64
N CYS A 200 2.00 5.05 -3.86
CA CYS A 200 0.64 5.53 -4.05
C CYS A 200 -0.32 4.45 -3.57
N ARG A 201 -1.03 4.75 -2.49
CA ARG A 201 -2.00 3.84 -1.89
C ARG A 201 -3.40 4.22 -2.32
N GLU A 202 -4.15 3.24 -2.81
CA GLU A 202 -5.57 3.40 -3.01
C GLU A 202 -6.25 3.70 -1.66
N ARG A 203 -6.87 4.87 -1.55
CA ARG A 203 -7.81 5.20 -0.48
C ARG A 203 -9.21 4.93 -1.00
N VAL A 204 -9.87 3.99 -0.41
CA VAL A 204 -11.32 3.79 -0.55
C VAL A 204 -11.95 4.07 0.80
#